data_e88c9e1533d05fbc0eeeebc76d5e8775
#
_entry.id   e88c9e1533d05fbc0eeeebc76d5e8775
#
_cell.length_a   1.000
_cell.length_b   1.000
_cell.length_c   1.000
_cell.angle_alpha   90.00
_cell.angle_beta   90.00
_cell.angle_gamma   90.00
#
_symmetry.space_group_name_H-M   'P 1'
#
loop_
_entity.id
_entity.type
_entity.pdbx_description
1 polymer ?
#
loop_
_entity_poly.entity_id
_entity_poly.type
_entity_poly.pdbx_seq_one_letter_code
_entity_poly.pdbx_strand_id
1 'polypeptide(L)'
;DAMSMNTHLVELGSGSSRKTRILLEAALAQFTETRYSPIDVSAEILEESANKLLKLYPDLKIETVADLYEVGLEKLLQNDQSPDCIMWLGSSIGNLTRQEATLFMYKVRQELGHEDSFLLGVDLRKRAAILEPAYDDAKGVTAAFNLNLLTRINRELGGEFKLDKFQHTAVYNDTEGRIEMYLISLEDQEVWIERLSQAITFVKDEKVLTEYSYKYSQTEIESLAELSGFRLENQWFDENHWFSLNLFKPNMQVKLQ
;
A
#
# COMPACT_ATOMS: atom_id res chain seq x y z
N ASP A 1 -20.47 29.45 -5.28
CA ASP A 1 -19.62 28.25 -5.13
C ASP A 1 -20.02 27.27 -6.22
N ALA A 2 -19.33 27.33 -7.38
CA ALA A 2 -19.47 26.31 -8.41
C ALA A 2 -18.76 25.07 -7.89
N MET A 3 -19.48 24.13 -7.25
CA MET A 3 -19.00 22.79 -7.00
C MET A 3 -18.57 22.21 -8.35
N SER A 4 -17.37 21.66 -8.44
CA SER A 4 -17.02 20.75 -9.53
C SER A 4 -18.12 19.71 -9.59
N MET A 5 -18.87 19.65 -10.70
CA MET A 5 -20.02 18.77 -10.78
C MET A 5 -19.66 17.31 -10.89
N ASN A 6 -18.40 17.01 -11.14
CA ASN A 6 -17.86 15.67 -11.35
C ASN A 6 -16.61 15.47 -10.50
N THR A 7 -16.37 14.25 -10.09
CA THR A 7 -15.10 13.85 -9.46
C THR A 7 -14.68 12.46 -9.92
N HIS A 8 -13.38 12.28 -10.04
CA HIS A 8 -12.76 11.02 -10.37
C HIS A 8 -11.82 10.59 -9.24
N LEU A 9 -12.12 9.48 -8.60
CA LEU A 9 -11.34 8.86 -7.53
C LEU A 9 -10.56 7.68 -8.11
N VAL A 10 -9.24 7.75 -8.04
CA VAL A 10 -8.33 6.68 -8.47
C VAL A 10 -7.69 6.04 -7.24
N GLU A 11 -7.78 4.74 -7.07
CA GLU A 11 -7.22 4.06 -5.89
C GLU A 11 -6.12 3.07 -6.26
N LEU A 12 -4.97 3.21 -5.61
CA LEU A 12 -3.83 2.32 -5.75
C LEU A 12 -3.93 1.17 -4.73
N GLY A 13 -3.97 -0.09 -5.22
CA GLY A 13 -4.08 -1.26 -4.37
C GLY A 13 -5.43 -1.34 -3.65
N SER A 14 -6.51 -1.22 -4.41
CA SER A 14 -7.87 -1.17 -3.86
C SER A 14 -8.30 -2.44 -3.13
N GLY A 15 -7.75 -3.59 -3.52
CA GLY A 15 -8.18 -4.87 -3.00
C GLY A 15 -9.71 -5.03 -3.04
N SER A 16 -10.33 -5.25 -1.89
CA SER A 16 -11.79 -5.40 -1.76
C SER A 16 -12.57 -4.09 -1.73
N SER A 17 -11.95 -2.93 -1.87
CA SER A 17 -12.51 -1.56 -1.77
C SER A 17 -13.39 -1.31 -0.52
N ARG A 18 -13.25 -2.15 0.51
CA ARG A 18 -14.12 -2.10 1.69
C ARG A 18 -13.96 -0.79 2.49
N LYS A 19 -12.75 -0.27 2.58
CA LYS A 19 -12.45 0.98 3.30
C LYS A 19 -12.87 2.19 2.48
N THR A 20 -12.70 2.12 1.17
CA THR A 20 -12.96 3.19 0.20
C THR A 20 -14.43 3.53 0.09
N ARG A 21 -15.33 2.59 0.43
CA ARG A 21 -16.78 2.82 0.40
C ARG A 21 -17.22 4.08 1.11
N ILE A 22 -16.62 4.41 2.25
CA ILE A 22 -16.96 5.63 3.01
C ILE A 22 -16.69 6.89 2.18
N LEU A 23 -15.58 6.91 1.45
CA LEU A 23 -15.22 8.02 0.56
C LEU A 23 -16.12 8.06 -0.68
N LEU A 24 -16.45 6.89 -1.25
CA LEU A 24 -17.37 6.79 -2.38
C LEU A 24 -18.79 7.28 -2.01
N GLU A 25 -19.29 6.90 -0.84
CA GLU A 25 -20.58 7.37 -0.32
C GLU A 25 -20.60 8.90 -0.16
N ALA A 26 -19.52 9.47 0.40
CA ALA A 26 -19.39 10.92 0.54
C ALA A 26 -19.31 11.63 -0.83
N ALA A 27 -18.58 11.06 -1.79
CA ALA A 27 -18.48 11.60 -3.14
C ALA A 27 -19.82 11.57 -3.87
N LEU A 28 -20.53 10.43 -3.85
CA LEU A 28 -21.86 10.29 -4.46
C LEU A 28 -22.89 11.25 -3.86
N ALA A 29 -22.73 11.64 -2.59
CA ALA A 29 -23.61 12.61 -1.94
C ALA A 29 -23.31 14.08 -2.31
N GLN A 30 -22.08 14.38 -2.76
CA GLN A 30 -21.62 15.75 -3.02
C GLN A 30 -21.52 16.11 -4.51
N PHE A 31 -21.26 15.14 -5.37
CA PHE A 31 -21.02 15.36 -6.80
C PHE A 31 -22.14 14.79 -7.65
N THR A 32 -22.38 15.42 -8.79
CA THR A 32 -23.41 14.97 -9.74
C THR A 32 -22.98 13.68 -10.45
N GLU A 33 -21.70 13.54 -10.70
CA GLU A 33 -21.11 12.33 -11.28
C GLU A 33 -19.87 11.95 -10.48
N THR A 34 -19.80 10.68 -10.04
CA THR A 34 -18.65 10.10 -9.37
C THR A 34 -18.11 8.96 -10.21
N ARG A 35 -16.82 9.07 -10.57
CA ARG A 35 -16.06 8.00 -11.23
C ARG A 35 -15.08 7.41 -10.23
N TYR A 36 -14.87 6.11 -10.31
CA TYR A 36 -13.94 5.37 -9.46
C TYR A 36 -13.12 4.41 -10.30
N SER A 37 -11.80 4.58 -10.27
CA SER A 37 -10.86 3.72 -10.98
C SER A 37 -9.91 3.03 -10.02
N PRO A 38 -10.26 1.81 -9.55
CA PRO A 38 -9.36 1.00 -8.75
C PRO A 38 -8.28 0.38 -9.63
N ILE A 39 -7.02 0.51 -9.19
CA ILE A 39 -5.84 -0.13 -9.79
C ILE A 39 -5.33 -1.20 -8.84
N ASP A 40 -5.22 -2.43 -9.31
CA ASP A 40 -4.65 -3.55 -8.56
C ASP A 40 -4.08 -4.58 -9.55
N VAL A 41 -3.10 -5.36 -9.13
CA VAL A 41 -2.53 -6.42 -9.97
C VAL A 41 -3.44 -7.65 -10.11
N SER A 42 -4.44 -7.78 -9.22
CA SER A 42 -5.38 -8.89 -9.22
C SER A 42 -6.67 -8.54 -9.95
N ALA A 43 -6.78 -8.92 -11.20
CA ALA A 43 -8.00 -8.74 -12.02
C ALA A 43 -9.23 -9.37 -11.37
N GLU A 44 -9.08 -10.54 -10.73
CA GLU A 44 -10.18 -11.26 -10.07
C GLU A 44 -10.76 -10.45 -8.89
N ILE A 45 -9.90 -9.89 -8.04
CA ILE A 45 -10.34 -9.06 -6.91
C ILE A 45 -10.99 -7.77 -7.40
N LEU A 46 -10.46 -7.15 -8.45
CA LEU A 46 -11.05 -5.95 -9.05
C LEU A 46 -12.45 -6.21 -9.57
N GLU A 47 -12.65 -7.29 -10.33
CA GLU A 47 -13.95 -7.65 -10.87
C GLU A 47 -14.97 -7.94 -9.77
N GLU A 48 -14.58 -8.74 -8.77
CA GLU A 48 -15.45 -9.06 -7.62
C GLU A 48 -15.83 -7.78 -6.85
N SER A 49 -14.87 -6.91 -6.59
CA SER A 49 -15.07 -5.65 -5.88
C SER A 49 -15.98 -4.70 -6.65
N ALA A 50 -15.71 -4.49 -7.94
CA ALA A 50 -16.51 -3.64 -8.81
C ALA A 50 -17.97 -4.11 -8.89
N ASN A 51 -18.19 -5.42 -9.06
CA ASN A 51 -19.53 -6.01 -9.09
C ASN A 51 -20.29 -5.81 -7.77
N LYS A 52 -19.61 -5.84 -6.62
CA LYS A 52 -20.22 -5.57 -5.31
C LYS A 52 -20.58 -4.09 -5.18
N LEU A 53 -19.70 -3.19 -5.60
CA LEU A 53 -19.91 -1.75 -5.53
C LEU A 53 -21.05 -1.29 -6.43
N LEU A 54 -21.14 -1.77 -7.68
CA LEU A 54 -22.22 -1.43 -8.62
C LEU A 54 -23.60 -1.89 -8.15
N LYS A 55 -23.67 -3.01 -7.39
CA LYS A 55 -24.92 -3.44 -6.75
C LYS A 55 -25.36 -2.50 -5.62
N LEU A 56 -24.42 -1.89 -4.90
CA LEU A 56 -24.70 -0.98 -3.79
C LEU A 56 -24.93 0.46 -4.27
N TYR A 57 -24.21 0.86 -5.31
CA TYR A 57 -24.18 2.23 -5.84
C TYR A 57 -24.38 2.20 -7.36
N PRO A 58 -25.62 2.10 -7.86
CA PRO A 58 -25.90 1.97 -9.29
C PRO A 58 -25.46 3.18 -10.13
N ASP A 59 -25.35 4.36 -9.50
CA ASP A 59 -24.94 5.61 -10.16
C ASP A 59 -23.42 5.80 -10.21
N LEU A 60 -22.65 4.91 -9.55
CA LEU A 60 -21.20 4.96 -9.56
C LEU A 60 -20.66 4.44 -10.89
N LYS A 61 -19.80 5.24 -11.54
CA LYS A 61 -19.08 4.79 -12.74
C LYS A 61 -17.76 4.16 -12.32
N ILE A 62 -17.57 2.88 -12.65
CA ILE A 62 -16.35 2.13 -12.29
C ILE A 62 -15.60 1.73 -13.55
N GLU A 63 -14.28 2.01 -13.56
CA GLU A 63 -13.32 1.56 -14.57
C GLU A 63 -12.15 0.87 -13.86
N THR A 64 -12.11 -0.46 -13.91
CA THR A 64 -11.05 -1.24 -13.24
C THR A 64 -9.80 -1.33 -14.11
N VAL A 65 -8.61 -1.19 -13.49
CA VAL A 65 -7.32 -1.33 -14.17
C VAL A 65 -6.49 -2.41 -13.51
N ALA A 66 -6.36 -3.55 -14.17
CA ALA A 66 -5.51 -4.66 -13.70
C ALA A 66 -4.08 -4.45 -14.20
N ASP A 67 -3.27 -3.72 -13.44
CA ASP A 67 -1.89 -3.39 -13.80
C ASP A 67 -1.07 -2.97 -12.57
N LEU A 68 0.23 -2.72 -12.79
CA LEU A 68 1.09 -2.02 -11.83
C LEU A 68 0.62 -0.57 -11.66
N TYR A 69 0.88 0.02 -10.51
CA TYR A 69 0.38 1.36 -10.16
C TYR A 69 0.78 2.44 -11.16
N GLU A 70 2.07 2.50 -11.53
CA GLU A 70 2.57 3.51 -12.46
C GLU A 70 1.92 3.39 -13.84
N VAL A 71 1.86 2.16 -14.38
CA VAL A 71 1.27 1.91 -15.69
C VAL A 71 -0.25 2.21 -15.70
N GLY A 72 -0.93 1.82 -14.61
CA GLY A 72 -2.37 2.08 -14.46
C GLY A 72 -2.67 3.57 -14.38
N LEU A 73 -1.88 4.33 -13.62
CA LEU A 73 -2.02 5.79 -13.52
C LEU A 73 -1.80 6.46 -14.88
N GLU A 74 -0.71 6.14 -15.57
CA GLU A 74 -0.42 6.69 -16.90
C GLU A 74 -1.60 6.51 -17.85
N LYS A 75 -2.23 5.32 -17.86
CA LYS A 75 -3.39 5.04 -18.71
C LYS A 75 -4.62 5.88 -18.38
N LEU A 76 -4.88 6.11 -17.09
CA LEU A 76 -6.10 6.78 -16.65
C LEU A 76 -6.01 8.31 -16.78
N LEU A 77 -4.87 8.90 -16.42
CA LEU A 77 -4.75 10.35 -16.30
C LEU A 77 -4.54 11.07 -17.64
N GLN A 78 -4.10 10.37 -18.69
CA GLN A 78 -3.86 10.98 -20.00
C GLN A 78 -5.12 11.49 -20.70
N ASN A 79 -6.31 11.00 -20.35
CA ASN A 79 -7.55 11.24 -21.10
C ASN A 79 -8.64 11.98 -20.30
N ASP A 80 -8.44 12.30 -19.05
CA ASP A 80 -9.46 12.93 -18.21
C ASP A 80 -9.13 14.39 -17.89
N GLN A 81 -10.14 15.26 -18.02
CA GLN A 81 -10.03 16.71 -17.73
C GLN A 81 -10.62 17.09 -16.37
N SER A 82 -11.17 16.13 -15.63
CA SER A 82 -11.72 16.36 -14.30
C SER A 82 -10.61 16.39 -13.25
N PRO A 83 -10.73 17.20 -12.20
CA PRO A 83 -9.83 17.13 -11.08
C PRO A 83 -9.83 15.73 -10.47
N ASP A 84 -8.64 15.15 -10.32
CA ASP A 84 -8.45 13.81 -9.83
C ASP A 84 -8.03 13.80 -8.36
N CYS A 85 -8.54 12.80 -7.65
CA CYS A 85 -8.01 12.43 -6.34
C CYS A 85 -7.44 11.03 -6.41
N ILE A 86 -6.13 10.92 -6.39
CA ILE A 86 -5.45 9.63 -6.27
C ILE A 86 -5.41 9.26 -4.79
N MET A 87 -5.80 8.03 -4.48
CA MET A 87 -5.84 7.50 -3.12
C MET A 87 -4.89 6.33 -2.99
N TRP A 88 -4.05 6.32 -1.96
CA TRP A 88 -3.23 5.17 -1.58
C TRP A 88 -3.43 4.91 -0.09
N LEU A 89 -4.39 4.09 0.20
CA LEU A 89 -4.88 3.84 1.55
C LEU A 89 -4.22 2.58 2.15
N GLY A 90 -4.41 2.38 3.47
CA GLY A 90 -3.97 1.16 4.15
C GLY A 90 -2.49 1.08 4.51
N SER A 91 -1.73 2.17 4.34
CA SER A 91 -0.29 2.22 4.66
C SER A 91 0.60 1.33 3.80
N SER A 92 0.16 0.98 2.59
CA SER A 92 0.96 0.15 1.65
C SER A 92 2.29 0.81 1.27
N ILE A 93 2.40 2.13 1.37
CA ILE A 93 3.67 2.87 1.23
C ILE A 93 4.73 2.41 2.25
N GLY A 94 4.29 1.87 3.40
CA GLY A 94 5.19 1.32 4.42
C GLY A 94 6.02 0.12 3.95
N ASN A 95 5.62 -0.54 2.88
CA ASN A 95 6.37 -1.66 2.29
C ASN A 95 7.53 -1.19 1.38
N LEU A 96 7.63 0.11 1.14
CA LEU A 96 8.73 0.74 0.41
C LEU A 96 9.75 1.33 1.38
N THR A 97 11.03 1.32 1.00
CA THR A 97 12.04 2.12 1.68
C THR A 97 11.70 3.62 1.55
N ARG A 98 12.30 4.47 2.41
CA ARG A 98 12.08 5.92 2.34
C ARG A 98 12.39 6.50 0.96
N GLN A 99 13.45 6.00 0.33
CA GLN A 99 13.87 6.43 -1.01
C GLN A 99 12.89 5.98 -2.09
N GLU A 100 12.46 4.72 -2.05
CA GLU A 100 11.45 4.19 -2.98
C GLU A 100 10.11 4.89 -2.82
N ALA A 101 9.67 5.17 -1.58
CA ALA A 101 8.45 5.92 -1.31
C ALA A 101 8.51 7.34 -1.90
N THR A 102 9.64 8.03 -1.70
CA THR A 102 9.87 9.37 -2.28
C THR A 102 9.85 9.32 -3.80
N LEU A 103 10.55 8.36 -4.40
CA LEU A 103 10.59 8.21 -5.86
C LEU A 103 9.20 7.87 -6.44
N PHE A 104 8.45 7.00 -5.76
CA PHE A 104 7.09 6.65 -6.17
C PHE A 104 6.18 7.88 -6.13
N MET A 105 6.15 8.61 -5.02
CA MET A 105 5.34 9.83 -4.91
C MET A 105 5.77 10.91 -5.92
N TYR A 106 7.08 11.03 -6.19
CA TYR A 106 7.59 11.91 -7.23
C TYR A 106 7.03 11.55 -8.61
N LYS A 107 7.00 10.27 -8.98
CA LYS A 107 6.39 9.80 -10.24
C LYS A 107 4.90 10.11 -10.29
N VAL A 108 4.16 9.80 -9.21
CA VAL A 108 2.74 10.17 -9.11
C VAL A 108 2.54 11.67 -9.31
N ARG A 109 3.43 12.50 -8.74
CA ARG A 109 3.38 13.96 -8.90
C ARG A 109 3.52 14.41 -10.35
N GLN A 110 4.27 13.68 -11.18
CA GLN A 110 4.44 14.03 -12.61
C GLN A 110 3.14 13.86 -13.42
N GLU A 111 2.29 12.95 -13.00
CA GLU A 111 1.03 12.63 -13.65
C GLU A 111 -0.12 13.56 -13.19
N LEU A 112 0.08 14.35 -12.12
CA LEU A 112 -0.97 15.20 -11.54
C LEU A 112 -0.92 16.63 -12.07
N GLY A 113 -2.09 17.16 -12.41
CA GLY A 113 -2.35 18.56 -12.70
C GLY A 113 -2.43 19.41 -11.40
N HIS A 114 -2.74 20.69 -11.60
CA HIS A 114 -2.77 21.67 -10.51
C HIS A 114 -3.89 21.45 -9.49
N GLU A 115 -5.04 21.03 -9.98
CA GLU A 115 -6.25 20.87 -9.17
C GLU A 115 -6.33 19.48 -8.54
N ASP A 116 -5.50 18.54 -9.01
CA ASP A 116 -5.50 17.18 -8.53
C ASP A 116 -4.98 17.08 -7.09
N SER A 117 -5.26 15.98 -6.46
CA SER A 117 -4.83 15.70 -5.10
C SER A 117 -4.37 14.25 -4.93
N PHE A 118 -3.53 14.04 -3.94
CA PHE A 118 -3.09 12.71 -3.53
C PHE A 118 -3.44 12.48 -2.06
N LEU A 119 -4.30 11.49 -1.80
CA LEU A 119 -4.71 11.12 -0.45
C LEU A 119 -3.97 9.86 -0.01
N LEU A 120 -3.05 10.04 0.94
CA LEU A 120 -2.20 8.97 1.45
C LEU A 120 -2.59 8.58 2.87
N GLY A 121 -2.84 7.29 3.08
CA GLY A 121 -3.01 6.70 4.41
C GLY A 121 -1.71 6.10 4.93
N VAL A 122 -1.27 6.50 6.12
CA VAL A 122 -0.04 5.97 6.72
C VAL A 122 -0.23 5.55 8.18
N ASP A 123 0.41 4.46 8.52
CA ASP A 123 0.56 4.00 9.90
C ASP A 123 1.66 4.80 10.59
N LEU A 124 1.35 5.35 11.78
CA LEU A 124 2.25 6.25 12.49
C LEU A 124 3.20 5.48 13.41
N ARG A 125 4.36 6.11 13.70
CA ARG A 125 5.28 5.61 14.74
C ARG A 125 4.58 5.56 16.08
N LYS A 126 4.72 4.45 16.78
CA LYS A 126 4.16 4.22 18.12
C LYS A 126 5.01 3.19 18.87
N ARG A 127 4.72 2.94 20.13
CA ARG A 127 5.50 2.03 20.96
C ARG A 127 5.52 0.62 20.37
N ALA A 128 6.68 -0.06 20.46
CA ALA A 128 6.86 -1.45 20.02
C ALA A 128 5.79 -2.39 20.59
N ALA A 129 5.42 -2.21 21.86
CA ALA A 129 4.38 -3.00 22.52
C ALA A 129 2.97 -2.90 21.86
N ILE A 130 2.75 -1.95 20.97
CA ILE A 130 1.52 -1.83 20.16
C ILE A 130 1.75 -2.40 18.76
N LEU A 131 2.94 -2.14 18.20
CA LEU A 131 3.26 -2.54 16.83
C LEU A 131 3.55 -4.03 16.69
N GLU A 132 4.42 -4.57 17.53
CA GLU A 132 4.86 -5.98 17.42
C GLU A 132 3.69 -6.98 17.50
N PRO A 133 2.73 -6.86 18.44
CA PRO A 133 1.58 -7.77 18.47
C PRO A 133 0.64 -7.68 17.28
N ALA A 134 0.70 -6.58 16.49
CA ALA A 134 -0.07 -6.44 15.27
C ALA A 134 0.56 -7.20 14.08
N TYR A 135 1.86 -7.51 14.17
CA TYR A 135 2.63 -8.24 13.16
C TYR A 135 3.13 -9.62 13.63
N ASP A 136 2.91 -9.95 14.91
CA ASP A 136 3.15 -11.28 15.50
C ASP A 136 2.00 -11.59 16.47
N ASP A 137 0.82 -11.77 15.90
CA ASP A 137 -0.42 -11.92 16.63
C ASP A 137 -0.55 -13.29 17.31
N ALA A 138 -1.09 -13.32 18.53
CA ALA A 138 -1.24 -14.53 19.33
C ALA A 138 -2.09 -15.64 18.65
N LYS A 139 -2.88 -15.32 17.61
CA LYS A 139 -3.63 -16.30 16.82
C LYS A 139 -2.79 -16.92 15.70
N GLY A 140 -1.59 -16.39 15.45
CA GLY A 140 -0.68 -16.86 14.43
C GLY A 140 -1.12 -16.58 12.99
N VAL A 141 -2.04 -15.63 12.77
CA VAL A 141 -2.52 -15.28 11.43
C VAL A 141 -1.39 -14.67 10.60
N THR A 142 -0.63 -13.76 11.18
CA THR A 142 0.52 -13.13 10.51
C THR A 142 1.65 -14.13 10.28
N ALA A 143 1.89 -15.03 11.25
CA ALA A 143 2.86 -16.12 11.08
C ALA A 143 2.48 -17.02 9.90
N ALA A 144 1.22 -17.42 9.79
CA ALA A 144 0.73 -18.24 8.68
C ALA A 144 0.86 -17.50 7.34
N PHE A 145 0.58 -16.20 7.32
CA PHE A 145 0.77 -15.35 6.13
C PHE A 145 2.23 -15.31 5.69
N ASN A 146 3.17 -15.11 6.62
CA ASN A 146 4.60 -15.05 6.31
C ASN A 146 5.15 -16.42 5.85
N LEU A 147 4.77 -17.51 6.53
CA LEU A 147 5.13 -18.88 6.14
C LEU A 147 4.55 -19.29 4.77
N ASN A 148 3.44 -18.69 4.35
CA ASN A 148 2.87 -18.93 3.03
C ASN A 148 3.82 -18.56 1.88
N LEU A 149 4.80 -17.68 2.11
CA LEU A 149 5.88 -17.42 1.16
C LEU A 149 6.64 -18.70 0.80
N LEU A 150 6.99 -19.52 1.80
CA LEU A 150 7.66 -20.81 1.59
C LEU A 150 6.75 -21.80 0.87
N THR A 151 5.46 -21.83 1.23
CA THR A 151 4.46 -22.64 0.53
C THR A 151 4.39 -22.29 -0.97
N ARG A 152 4.41 -20.99 -1.29
CA ARG A 152 4.41 -20.52 -2.67
C ARG A 152 5.68 -20.91 -3.40
N ILE A 153 6.85 -20.76 -2.78
CA ILE A 153 8.13 -21.18 -3.37
C ILE A 153 8.11 -22.69 -3.67
N ASN A 154 7.61 -23.50 -2.72
CA ASN A 154 7.46 -24.93 -2.94
C ASN A 154 6.57 -25.24 -4.15
N ARG A 155 5.40 -24.62 -4.22
CA ARG A 155 4.42 -24.86 -5.29
C ARG A 155 4.88 -24.32 -6.64
N GLU A 156 5.41 -23.12 -6.66
CA GLU A 156 5.64 -22.36 -7.91
C GLU A 156 7.05 -22.57 -8.47
N LEU A 157 8.02 -22.86 -7.60
CA LEU A 157 9.42 -23.01 -8.00
C LEU A 157 10.00 -24.41 -7.72
N GLY A 158 9.17 -25.34 -7.24
CA GLY A 158 9.63 -26.68 -6.85
C GLY A 158 10.60 -26.65 -5.67
N GLY A 159 10.33 -25.79 -4.68
CA GLY A 159 11.12 -25.75 -3.44
C GLY A 159 10.77 -26.90 -2.50
N GLU A 160 11.72 -27.27 -1.63
CA GLU A 160 11.57 -28.35 -0.65
C GLU A 160 11.56 -27.81 0.79
N PHE A 161 11.06 -26.58 0.98
CA PHE A 161 10.94 -26.00 2.31
C PHE A 161 10.00 -26.80 3.21
N LYS A 162 10.48 -27.16 4.41
CA LYS A 162 9.66 -27.74 5.48
C LYS A 162 9.21 -26.62 6.41
N LEU A 163 7.92 -26.27 6.37
CA LEU A 163 7.39 -25.10 7.06
C LEU A 163 7.58 -25.17 8.58
N ASP A 164 7.52 -26.36 9.15
CA ASP A 164 7.76 -26.63 10.59
C ASP A 164 9.22 -26.44 11.02
N LYS A 165 10.14 -26.23 10.08
CA LYS A 165 11.54 -25.89 10.33
C LYS A 165 11.81 -24.38 10.26
N PHE A 166 10.79 -23.57 10.11
CA PHE A 166 10.87 -22.12 10.10
C PHE A 166 9.88 -21.53 11.08
N GLN A 167 10.28 -20.45 11.72
CA GLN A 167 9.47 -19.69 12.66
C GLN A 167 9.37 -18.24 12.20
N HIS A 168 8.15 -17.68 12.24
CA HIS A 168 7.91 -16.26 12.05
C HIS A 168 8.32 -15.47 13.29
N THR A 169 8.83 -14.26 13.08
CA THR A 169 8.94 -13.22 14.11
C THR A 169 8.82 -11.84 13.46
N ALA A 170 8.32 -10.88 14.21
CA ALA A 170 8.28 -9.48 13.84
C ALA A 170 8.93 -8.62 14.93
N VAL A 171 9.78 -7.69 14.54
CA VAL A 171 10.52 -6.81 15.45
C VAL A 171 10.36 -5.37 14.99
N TYR A 172 10.09 -4.46 15.93
CA TYR A 172 10.09 -3.04 15.64
C TYR A 172 11.51 -2.47 15.76
N ASN A 173 12.05 -2.02 14.65
CA ASN A 173 13.31 -1.28 14.60
C ASN A 173 12.99 0.21 14.78
N ASP A 174 13.15 0.72 15.99
CA ASP A 174 12.80 2.10 16.36
C ASP A 174 13.69 3.13 15.64
N THR A 175 14.96 2.81 15.42
CA THR A 175 15.90 3.68 14.70
C THR A 175 15.41 3.91 13.27
N GLU A 176 15.09 2.85 12.56
CA GLU A 176 14.59 2.90 11.18
C GLU A 176 13.10 3.27 11.12
N GLY A 177 12.37 3.13 12.24
CA GLY A 177 10.92 3.39 12.31
C GLY A 177 10.10 2.40 11.51
N ARG A 178 10.43 1.11 11.57
CA ARG A 178 9.74 0.09 10.79
C ARG A 178 9.61 -1.22 11.54
N ILE A 179 8.58 -1.97 11.23
CA ILE A 179 8.53 -3.40 11.53
C ILE A 179 9.38 -4.13 10.51
N GLU A 180 10.10 -5.12 10.96
CA GLU A 180 10.87 -6.08 10.18
C GLU A 180 10.32 -7.48 10.44
N MET A 181 9.76 -8.12 9.41
CA MET A 181 9.26 -9.48 9.50
C MET A 181 10.32 -10.46 9.01
N TYR A 182 10.52 -11.51 9.77
CA TYR A 182 11.54 -12.54 9.48
C TYR A 182 10.93 -13.95 9.48
N LEU A 183 11.57 -14.82 8.70
CA LEU A 183 11.52 -16.26 8.89
C LEU A 183 12.86 -16.72 9.47
N ILE A 184 12.83 -17.45 10.58
CA ILE A 184 14.01 -17.94 11.30
C ILE A 184 14.14 -19.44 11.04
N SER A 185 15.31 -19.91 10.58
CA SER A 185 15.58 -21.34 10.48
C SER A 185 15.76 -21.95 11.87
N LEU A 186 15.04 -23.00 12.18
CA LEU A 186 15.10 -23.67 13.50
C LEU A 186 16.24 -24.68 13.62
N GLU A 187 16.89 -25.02 12.52
CA GLU A 187 18.00 -25.97 12.46
C GLU A 187 18.94 -25.65 11.30
N ASP A 188 20.12 -26.25 11.28
CA ASP A 188 20.97 -26.29 10.09
C ASP A 188 20.29 -27.16 9.06
N GLN A 189 20.04 -26.59 7.87
CA GLN A 189 19.34 -27.30 6.81
C GLN A 189 19.75 -26.82 5.41
N GLU A 190 19.53 -27.67 4.43
CA GLU A 190 19.69 -27.35 3.02
C GLU A 190 18.34 -27.57 2.31
N VAL A 191 17.92 -26.60 1.52
CA VAL A 191 16.65 -26.61 0.80
C VAL A 191 16.90 -26.50 -0.67
N TRP A 192 16.51 -27.53 -1.41
CA TRP A 192 16.59 -27.54 -2.88
C TRP A 192 15.46 -26.73 -3.49
N ILE A 193 15.76 -25.97 -4.55
CA ILE A 193 14.76 -25.24 -5.36
C ILE A 193 14.97 -25.63 -6.82
N GLU A 194 14.05 -26.42 -7.36
CA GLU A 194 14.18 -27.07 -8.67
C GLU A 194 14.38 -26.06 -9.80
N ARG A 195 13.54 -25.00 -9.87
CA ARG A 195 13.64 -24.00 -10.95
C ARG A 195 14.92 -23.17 -10.91
N LEU A 196 15.57 -23.08 -9.78
CA LEU A 196 16.87 -22.43 -9.65
C LEU A 196 18.03 -23.41 -9.87
N SER A 197 17.74 -24.73 -9.87
CA SER A 197 18.77 -25.80 -9.86
C SER A 197 19.84 -25.55 -8.78
N GLN A 198 19.40 -25.10 -7.60
CA GLN A 198 20.29 -24.70 -6.52
C GLN A 198 19.73 -25.13 -5.15
N ALA A 199 20.64 -25.53 -4.27
CA ALA A 199 20.37 -25.69 -2.85
C ALA A 199 20.72 -24.39 -2.10
N ILE A 200 19.85 -23.99 -1.18
CA ILE A 200 20.06 -22.86 -0.27
C ILE A 200 20.32 -23.43 1.11
N THR A 201 21.45 -23.07 1.69
CA THR A 201 21.84 -23.50 3.03
C THR A 201 21.39 -22.46 4.05
N PHE A 202 20.78 -22.93 5.12
CA PHE A 202 20.43 -22.13 6.30
C PHE A 202 21.16 -22.69 7.52
N VAL A 203 21.69 -21.80 8.33
CA VAL A 203 22.18 -22.20 9.66
C VAL A 203 21.07 -21.97 10.69
N LYS A 204 21.13 -22.72 11.78
CA LYS A 204 20.19 -22.53 12.89
C LYS A 204 20.22 -21.08 13.38
N ASP A 205 19.03 -20.54 13.65
CA ASP A 205 18.77 -19.16 14.09
C ASP A 205 19.08 -18.09 13.02
N GLU A 206 19.35 -18.49 11.78
CA GLU A 206 19.46 -17.57 10.64
C GLU A 206 18.11 -16.89 10.36
N LYS A 207 18.16 -15.56 10.21
CA LYS A 207 17.00 -14.73 9.94
C LYS A 207 16.95 -14.33 8.47
N VAL A 208 15.87 -14.68 7.81
CA VAL A 208 15.55 -14.23 6.45
C VAL A 208 14.53 -13.11 6.55
N LEU A 209 14.90 -11.91 6.17
CA LEU A 209 13.98 -10.79 6.10
C LEU A 209 12.97 -11.01 4.96
N THR A 210 11.69 -10.90 5.27
CA THR A 210 10.60 -11.12 4.31
C THR A 210 9.86 -9.85 3.97
N GLU A 211 9.70 -8.93 4.91
CA GLU A 211 8.94 -7.69 4.70
C GLU A 211 9.41 -6.57 5.63
N TYR A 212 9.40 -5.35 5.13
CA TYR A 212 9.42 -4.12 5.92
C TYR A 212 8.03 -3.51 6.01
N SER A 213 7.73 -2.89 7.14
CA SER A 213 6.55 -2.03 7.25
C SER A 213 6.93 -0.74 7.97
N TYR A 214 7.29 0.28 7.21
CA TYR A 214 7.67 1.59 7.73
C TYR A 214 6.49 2.30 8.37
N LYS A 215 6.76 2.92 9.50
CA LYS A 215 5.87 3.80 10.26
C LYS A 215 6.38 5.22 10.12
N TYR A 216 5.47 6.17 10.09
CA TYR A 216 5.81 7.56 9.80
C TYR A 216 5.59 8.45 11.02
N SER A 217 6.49 9.38 11.28
CA SER A 217 6.22 10.55 12.11
C SER A 217 5.63 11.67 11.24
N GLN A 218 5.05 12.69 11.88
CA GLN A 218 4.54 13.85 11.17
C GLN A 218 5.64 14.55 10.36
N THR A 219 6.81 14.73 10.94
CA THR A 219 7.97 15.34 10.26
C THR A 219 8.42 14.52 9.04
N GLU A 220 8.38 13.19 9.12
CA GLU A 220 8.72 12.33 7.97
C GLU A 220 7.67 12.44 6.86
N ILE A 221 6.39 12.63 7.19
CA ILE A 221 5.32 12.86 6.20
C ILE A 221 5.53 14.21 5.50
N GLU A 222 5.83 15.26 6.25
CA GLU A 222 6.13 16.59 5.70
C GLU A 222 7.36 16.54 4.78
N SER A 223 8.44 15.90 5.22
CA SER A 223 9.65 15.72 4.42
C SER A 223 9.40 14.90 3.15
N LEU A 224 8.58 13.84 3.25
CA LEU A 224 8.19 13.03 2.10
C LEU A 224 7.44 13.87 1.05
N ALA A 225 6.51 14.73 1.50
CA ALA A 225 5.80 15.65 0.63
C ALA A 225 6.75 16.60 -0.11
N GLU A 226 7.62 17.28 0.64
CA GLU A 226 8.58 18.25 0.07
C GLU A 226 9.51 17.60 -0.95
N LEU A 227 10.11 16.45 -0.60
CA LEU A 227 11.06 15.73 -1.45
C LEU A 227 10.42 15.17 -2.72
N SER A 228 9.11 14.90 -2.68
CA SER A 228 8.37 14.37 -3.84
C SER A 228 7.62 15.43 -4.66
N GLY A 229 7.80 16.72 -4.34
CA GLY A 229 7.21 17.84 -5.07
C GLY A 229 5.74 18.10 -4.71
N PHE A 230 5.30 17.66 -3.54
CA PHE A 230 4.00 17.96 -2.97
C PHE A 230 4.09 18.98 -1.84
N ARG A 231 2.95 19.50 -1.42
CA ARG A 231 2.73 20.17 -0.14
C ARG A 231 1.62 19.42 0.62
N LEU A 232 1.79 19.29 1.91
CA LEU A 232 0.75 18.77 2.79
C LEU A 232 -0.34 19.84 2.95
N GLU A 233 -1.55 19.55 2.50
CA GLU A 233 -2.69 20.47 2.55
C GLU A 233 -3.51 20.27 3.81
N ASN A 234 -3.86 19.02 4.10
CA ASN A 234 -4.63 18.64 5.28
C ASN A 234 -4.13 17.29 5.83
N GLN A 235 -4.31 17.11 7.13
CA GLN A 235 -4.00 15.87 7.81
C GLN A 235 -5.08 15.54 8.83
N TRP A 236 -5.52 14.29 8.84
CA TRP A 236 -6.49 13.77 9.80
C TRP A 236 -5.91 12.56 10.52
N PHE A 237 -6.26 12.41 11.80
CA PHE A 237 -5.79 11.34 12.65
C PHE A 237 -6.97 10.54 13.22
N ASP A 238 -6.73 9.27 13.54
CA ASP A 238 -7.63 8.53 14.40
C ASP A 238 -7.53 9.03 15.86
N GLU A 239 -8.48 8.61 16.70
CA GLU A 239 -8.58 9.04 18.10
C GLU A 239 -7.29 8.78 18.92
N ASN A 240 -6.53 7.74 18.57
CA ASN A 240 -5.30 7.37 19.26
C ASN A 240 -4.03 7.97 18.63
N HIS A 241 -4.16 8.69 17.52
CA HIS A 241 -3.03 9.14 16.69
C HIS A 241 -2.13 7.97 16.25
N TRP A 242 -2.73 6.85 15.87
CA TRP A 242 -2.01 5.68 15.37
C TRP A 242 -1.93 5.62 13.86
N PHE A 243 -2.84 6.30 13.20
CA PHE A 243 -2.95 6.36 11.74
C PHE A 243 -3.25 7.78 11.29
N SER A 244 -2.77 8.17 10.12
CA SER A 244 -3.17 9.44 9.51
C SER A 244 -3.60 9.28 8.07
N LEU A 245 -4.57 10.11 7.67
CA LEU A 245 -4.85 10.42 6.28
C LEU A 245 -4.25 11.77 5.96
N ASN A 246 -3.53 11.85 4.86
CA ASN A 246 -2.77 13.02 4.47
C ASN A 246 -3.16 13.43 3.07
N LEU A 247 -3.72 14.61 2.93
CA LEU A 247 -4.06 15.18 1.63
C LEU A 247 -2.90 16.03 1.14
N PHE A 248 -2.34 15.65 0.03
CA PHE A 248 -1.28 16.38 -0.65
C PHE A 248 -1.81 17.09 -1.91
N LYS A 249 -1.26 18.25 -2.16
CA LYS A 249 -1.44 18.99 -3.41
C LYS A 249 -0.09 19.18 -4.11
N PRO A 250 -0.08 19.22 -5.45
CA PRO A 250 1.12 19.56 -6.21
C PRO A 250 1.75 20.88 -5.74
N ASN A 251 3.05 20.86 -5.43
CA ASN A 251 3.75 22.09 -5.08
C ASN A 251 4.23 22.81 -6.35
N MET A 252 3.66 24.00 -6.60
CA MET A 252 3.92 24.79 -7.78
C MET A 252 5.25 25.54 -7.76
N GLN A 253 5.86 25.68 -6.59
CA GLN A 253 7.10 26.45 -6.43
C GLN A 253 8.36 25.63 -6.75
N VAL A 254 8.23 24.32 -6.84
CA VAL A 254 9.34 23.43 -7.21
C VAL A 254 9.34 23.28 -8.72
N LYS A 255 10.08 24.13 -9.44
CA LYS A 255 10.52 23.81 -10.80
C LYS A 255 11.54 22.69 -10.66
N LEU A 256 11.10 21.48 -10.93
CA LEU A 256 11.97 20.31 -11.02
C LEU A 256 12.92 20.54 -12.22
N GLN A 257 14.22 20.70 -11.94
CA GLN A 257 15.27 20.83 -12.95
C GLN A 257 15.62 19.48 -13.55
#